data_e608b36ab59034ff731c776e0bb367fe
#
_entry.id   e608b36ab59034ff731c776e0bb367fe
#
_cell.length_a   1.000
_cell.length_b   1.000
_cell.length_c   1.000
_cell.angle_alpha   90.00
_cell.angle_beta   90.00
_cell.angle_gamma   90.00
#
_symmetry.space_group_name_H-M   'P 1'
#
loop_
_entity.id
_entity.type
_entity.pdbx_description
1 polymer ?
#
loop_
_entity_poly.entity_id
_entity_poly.type
_entity_poly.pdbx_seq_one_letter_code
_entity_poly.pdbx_strand_id
1 'polypeptide(L)'
;MLDIILIVISALCMIAGLAGCILPFLPGPPIAYVGLVILHFTDKVQYSTTQLIVWLLIVAVLQGLDYFTPMLGSKYSGGSKWGNWGCIIGTLVGLLFLPWGIILGPFLGAVIGELLGNKEFSQALKSGVGSLLGFIFGTLLKFVVCGYFCYQFIIGLIR
;
A
#
# COMPACT_ATOMS: atom_id res chain seq x y z
N MET A 1 12.38 -7.36 30.64
CA MET A 1 11.31 -6.36 30.62
C MET A 1 11.34 -5.55 29.33
N LEU A 2 12.50 -4.98 28.96
CA LEU A 2 12.66 -4.18 27.72
C LEU A 2 12.30 -4.99 26.47
N ASP A 3 12.76 -6.23 26.36
CA ASP A 3 12.48 -7.09 25.20
C ASP A 3 10.98 -7.33 24.98
N ILE A 4 10.23 -7.55 26.07
CA ILE A 4 8.77 -7.76 25.97
C ILE A 4 8.09 -6.52 25.39
N ILE A 5 8.51 -5.34 25.83
CA ILE A 5 7.98 -4.07 25.33
C ILE A 5 8.31 -3.91 23.84
N LEU A 6 9.55 -4.18 23.43
CA LEU A 6 9.99 -4.10 22.04
C LEU A 6 9.23 -5.10 21.14
N ILE A 7 9.01 -6.33 21.62
CA ILE A 7 8.23 -7.34 20.90
C ILE A 7 6.78 -6.89 20.72
N VAL A 8 6.15 -6.32 21.76
CA VAL A 8 4.77 -5.83 21.70
C VAL A 8 4.67 -4.66 20.70
N ILE A 9 5.59 -3.70 20.76
CA ILE A 9 5.62 -2.57 19.83
C ILE A 9 5.83 -3.07 18.39
N SER A 10 6.75 -4.01 18.19
CA SER A 10 6.99 -4.63 16.89
C SER A 10 5.74 -5.35 16.35
N ALA A 11 5.03 -6.10 17.20
CA ALA A 11 3.77 -6.75 16.82
C ALA A 11 2.69 -5.74 16.44
N LEU A 12 2.55 -4.65 17.18
CA LEU A 12 1.63 -3.56 16.83
C LEU A 12 1.99 -2.91 15.48
N CYS A 13 3.30 -2.70 15.20
CA CYS A 13 3.75 -2.22 13.91
C CYS A 13 3.44 -3.21 12.77
N MET A 14 3.50 -4.54 13.01
CA MET A 14 3.11 -5.53 12.01
C MET A 14 1.62 -5.46 11.69
N ILE A 15 0.77 -5.37 12.72
CA ILE A 15 -0.68 -5.23 12.53
C ILE A 15 -1.02 -3.91 11.81
N ALA A 16 -0.40 -2.80 12.24
CA ALA A 16 -0.56 -1.51 11.59
C ALA A 16 -0.06 -1.52 10.14
N GLY A 17 1.04 -2.22 9.85
CA GLY A 17 1.56 -2.42 8.50
C GLY A 17 0.61 -3.19 7.60
N LEU A 18 0.01 -4.28 8.07
CA LEU A 18 -1.04 -5.01 7.35
C LEU A 18 -2.28 -4.16 7.11
N ALA A 19 -2.75 -3.43 8.12
CA ALA A 19 -3.86 -2.50 7.97
C ALA A 19 -3.54 -1.39 6.95
N GLY A 20 -2.29 -0.90 6.95
CA GLY A 20 -1.79 0.10 6.01
C GLY A 20 -1.71 -0.37 4.56
N CYS A 21 -1.73 -1.69 4.31
CA CYS A 21 -1.85 -2.20 2.93
C CYS A 21 -3.21 -1.89 2.31
N ILE A 22 -4.26 -1.81 3.12
CA ILE A 22 -5.63 -1.50 2.68
C ILE A 22 -5.87 0.00 2.72
N LEU A 23 -5.36 0.68 3.75
CA LEU A 23 -5.58 2.11 3.96
C LEU A 23 -4.54 2.93 3.17
N PRO A 24 -4.96 3.75 2.20
CA PRO A 24 -4.04 4.49 1.33
C PRO A 24 -3.21 5.56 2.04
N PHE A 25 -3.57 5.94 3.27
CA PHE A 25 -2.81 6.91 4.08
C PHE A 25 -1.68 6.31 4.88
N LEU A 26 -1.76 5.02 5.20
CA LEU A 26 -0.76 4.36 6.01
C LEU A 26 0.22 3.64 5.08
N PRO A 27 1.50 3.99 5.14
CA PRO A 27 2.51 3.29 4.36
C PRO A 27 2.76 1.90 4.99
N GLY A 28 1.94 0.89 4.61
CA GLY A 28 1.96 -0.45 5.20
C GLY A 28 3.34 -1.10 5.27
N PRO A 29 4.04 -1.31 4.13
CA PRO A 29 5.36 -1.93 4.14
C PRO A 29 6.42 -1.18 4.95
N PRO A 30 6.54 0.17 4.92
CA PRO A 30 7.44 0.90 5.80
C PRO A 30 7.17 0.68 7.29
N ILE A 31 5.90 0.67 7.72
CA ILE A 31 5.54 0.45 9.13
C ILE A 31 5.90 -0.97 9.55
N ALA A 32 5.60 -1.97 8.72
CA ALA A 32 5.98 -3.36 8.97
C ALA A 32 7.51 -3.51 9.05
N TYR A 33 8.27 -2.84 8.17
CA TYR A 33 9.73 -2.82 8.23
C TYR A 33 10.26 -2.22 9.53
N VAL A 34 9.71 -1.08 9.97
CA VAL A 34 10.07 -0.48 11.27
C VAL A 34 9.83 -1.48 12.41
N GLY A 35 8.75 -2.25 12.35
CA GLY A 35 8.51 -3.33 13.30
C GLY A 35 9.64 -4.36 13.34
N LEU A 36 10.15 -4.82 12.18
CA LEU A 36 11.29 -5.75 12.12
C LEU A 36 12.59 -5.12 12.64
N VAL A 37 12.81 -3.83 12.36
CA VAL A 37 13.97 -3.10 12.90
C VAL A 37 13.89 -3.00 14.41
N ILE A 38 12.72 -2.73 14.99
CA ILE A 38 12.52 -2.73 16.45
C ILE A 38 12.80 -4.11 17.03
N LEU A 39 12.33 -5.16 16.38
CA LEU A 39 12.56 -6.54 16.80
C LEU A 39 14.07 -6.91 16.77
N HIS A 40 14.81 -6.37 15.82
CA HIS A 40 16.28 -6.58 15.72
C HIS A 40 17.06 -6.05 16.95
N PHE A 41 16.52 -5.05 17.66
CA PHE A 41 17.14 -4.54 18.90
C PHE A 41 16.83 -5.37 20.13
N THR A 42 16.06 -6.46 20.00
CA THR A 42 15.87 -7.42 21.09
C THR A 42 17.04 -8.41 21.15
N ASP A 43 17.39 -8.86 22.37
CA ASP A 43 18.44 -9.87 22.55
C ASP A 43 18.08 -11.23 21.93
N LYS A 44 16.79 -11.46 21.67
CA LYS A 44 16.29 -12.74 21.12
C LYS A 44 16.39 -12.85 19.61
N VAL A 45 16.33 -11.73 18.89
CA VAL A 45 16.21 -11.76 17.42
C VAL A 45 17.24 -10.83 16.81
N GLN A 46 18.22 -11.40 16.13
CA GLN A 46 19.21 -10.62 15.39
C GLN A 46 19.13 -10.93 13.89
N TYR A 47 18.71 -9.96 13.11
CA TYR A 47 18.76 -10.04 11.66
C TYR A 47 20.14 -9.61 11.14
N SER A 48 20.59 -10.21 10.06
CA SER A 48 21.82 -9.75 9.40
C SER A 48 21.63 -8.33 8.84
N THR A 49 22.66 -7.50 8.92
CA THR A 49 22.67 -6.16 8.33
C THR A 49 22.31 -6.20 6.84
N THR A 50 22.77 -7.21 6.12
CA THR A 50 22.44 -7.44 4.72
C THR A 50 20.92 -7.64 4.53
N GLN A 51 20.27 -8.41 5.39
CA GLN A 51 18.81 -8.63 5.32
C GLN A 51 18.04 -7.32 5.54
N LEU A 52 18.42 -6.52 6.53
CA LEU A 52 17.79 -5.23 6.81
C LEU A 52 17.93 -4.27 5.62
N ILE A 53 19.11 -4.22 4.99
CA ILE A 53 19.35 -3.38 3.81
C ILE A 53 18.49 -3.86 2.62
N VAL A 54 18.44 -5.16 2.36
CA VAL A 54 17.61 -5.72 1.28
C VAL A 54 16.13 -5.41 1.52
N TRP A 55 15.63 -5.57 2.74
CA TRP A 55 14.25 -5.25 3.07
C TRP A 55 13.95 -3.76 2.92
N LEU A 56 14.88 -2.90 3.33
CA LEU A 56 14.77 -1.45 3.11
C LEU A 56 14.66 -1.12 1.62
N LEU A 57 15.49 -1.73 0.78
CA LEU A 57 15.44 -1.54 -0.68
C LEU A 57 14.10 -2.01 -1.27
N ILE A 58 13.60 -3.17 -0.84
CA ILE A 58 12.29 -3.68 -1.27
C ILE A 58 11.19 -2.68 -0.90
N VAL A 59 11.20 -2.18 0.33
CA VAL A 59 10.23 -1.18 0.80
C VAL A 59 10.32 0.11 -0.01
N ALA A 60 11.54 0.61 -0.27
CA ALA A 60 11.76 1.82 -1.06
C ALA A 60 11.25 1.67 -2.51
N VAL A 61 11.52 0.53 -3.14
CA VAL A 61 11.02 0.22 -4.49
C VAL A 61 9.49 0.15 -4.50
N LEU A 62 8.88 -0.52 -3.52
CA LEU A 62 7.43 -0.60 -3.41
C LEU A 62 6.80 0.78 -3.21
N GLN A 63 7.39 1.61 -2.37
CA GLN A 63 6.91 2.96 -2.13
C GLN A 63 6.98 3.81 -3.41
N GLY A 64 8.06 3.65 -4.20
CA GLY A 64 8.16 4.25 -5.53
C GLY A 64 7.07 3.74 -6.47
N LEU A 65 6.86 2.42 -6.54
CA LEU A 65 5.83 1.82 -7.39
C LEU A 65 4.42 2.30 -7.04
N ASP A 66 4.13 2.55 -5.76
CA ASP A 66 2.83 3.09 -5.33
C ASP A 66 2.48 4.43 -6.00
N TYR A 67 3.46 5.29 -6.21
CA TYR A 67 3.25 6.54 -6.92
C TYR A 67 3.08 6.34 -8.43
N PHE A 68 3.78 5.35 -9.01
CA PHE A 68 3.75 5.10 -10.46
C PHE A 68 2.59 4.22 -10.90
N THR A 69 2.12 3.29 -10.08
CA THR A 69 1.10 2.29 -10.46
C THR A 69 -0.25 2.92 -10.85
N PRO A 70 -0.82 3.91 -10.12
CA PRO A 70 -2.03 4.58 -10.55
C PRO A 70 -1.84 5.38 -11.84
N MET A 71 -0.69 6.02 -12.00
CA MET A 71 -0.34 6.78 -13.21
C MET A 71 -0.19 5.86 -14.43
N LEU A 72 0.43 4.69 -14.25
CA LEU A 72 0.59 3.70 -15.32
C LEU A 72 -0.76 3.08 -15.69
N GLY A 73 -1.58 2.67 -14.72
CA GLY A 73 -2.90 2.11 -14.96
C GLY A 73 -3.80 3.07 -15.73
N SER A 74 -3.86 4.33 -15.32
CA SER A 74 -4.55 5.39 -16.02
C SER A 74 -3.99 5.64 -17.43
N LYS A 75 -2.66 5.71 -17.58
CA LYS A 75 -1.99 5.97 -18.87
C LYS A 75 -2.22 4.84 -19.88
N TYR A 76 -2.13 3.58 -19.46
CA TYR A 76 -2.42 2.42 -20.32
C TYR A 76 -3.88 2.33 -20.73
N SER A 77 -4.80 2.86 -19.93
CA SER A 77 -6.24 2.89 -20.22
C SER A 77 -6.70 4.18 -20.92
N GLY A 78 -5.76 4.99 -21.38
CA GLY A 78 -6.06 6.27 -22.06
C GLY A 78 -6.52 7.37 -21.10
N GLY A 79 -6.15 7.29 -19.83
CA GLY A 79 -6.51 8.26 -18.80
C GLY A 79 -5.86 9.63 -19.00
N SER A 80 -6.55 10.67 -18.57
CA SER A 80 -6.11 12.06 -18.59
C SER A 80 -5.69 12.55 -17.20
N LYS A 81 -5.15 13.77 -17.14
CA LYS A 81 -4.88 14.43 -15.86
C LYS A 81 -6.14 14.58 -14.99
N TRP A 82 -7.29 14.78 -15.61
CA TRP A 82 -8.59 14.91 -14.93
C TRP A 82 -9.00 13.60 -14.25
N GLY A 83 -8.81 12.43 -14.93
CA GLY A 83 -9.05 11.13 -14.33
C GLY A 83 -8.12 10.84 -13.15
N ASN A 84 -6.83 11.24 -13.25
CA ASN A 84 -5.89 11.07 -12.14
C ASN A 84 -6.30 11.89 -10.89
N TRP A 85 -6.64 13.16 -11.06
CA TRP A 85 -7.15 13.98 -9.96
C TRP A 85 -8.46 13.45 -9.40
N GLY A 86 -9.37 13.04 -10.29
CA GLY A 86 -10.62 12.40 -9.90
C GLY A 86 -10.39 11.14 -9.07
N CYS A 87 -9.42 10.28 -9.46
CA CYS A 87 -9.04 9.08 -8.72
C CYS A 87 -8.56 9.43 -7.30
N ILE A 88 -7.68 10.42 -7.15
CA ILE A 88 -7.16 10.87 -5.85
C ILE A 88 -8.30 11.38 -4.96
N ILE A 89 -9.10 12.29 -5.47
CA ILE A 89 -10.24 12.87 -4.73
C ILE A 89 -11.25 11.80 -4.39
N GLY A 90 -11.57 10.91 -5.34
CA GLY A 90 -12.48 9.78 -5.13
C GLY A 90 -11.99 8.82 -4.07
N THR A 91 -10.66 8.56 -4.00
CA THR A 91 -10.06 7.75 -2.93
C THR A 91 -10.26 8.43 -1.57
N LEU A 92 -9.99 9.73 -1.48
CA LEU A 92 -10.16 10.50 -0.25
C LEU A 92 -11.61 10.49 0.25
N VAL A 93 -12.57 10.75 -0.65
CA VAL A 93 -14.00 10.71 -0.34
C VAL A 93 -14.44 9.27 -0.01
N GLY A 94 -13.93 8.28 -0.75
CA GLY A 94 -14.22 6.87 -0.53
C GLY A 94 -13.84 6.37 0.86
N LEU A 95 -12.83 6.96 1.49
CA LEU A 95 -12.44 6.63 2.87
C LEU A 95 -13.52 6.92 3.90
N LEU A 96 -14.43 7.86 3.62
CA LEU A 96 -15.57 8.15 4.50
C LEU A 96 -16.62 7.02 4.47
N PHE A 97 -16.57 6.14 3.46
CA PHE A 97 -17.55 5.07 3.22
C PHE A 97 -16.91 3.67 3.31
N LEU A 98 -16.11 3.43 4.32
CA LEU A 98 -15.50 2.12 4.58
C LEU A 98 -16.55 0.99 4.72
N PRO A 99 -16.28 -0.21 4.20
CA PRO A 99 -15.10 -0.66 3.44
C PRO A 99 -15.21 -0.47 1.93
N TRP A 100 -16.41 -0.27 1.38
CA TRP A 100 -16.68 -0.25 -0.07
C TRP A 100 -16.14 0.99 -0.76
N GLY A 101 -16.08 2.11 -0.05
CA GLY A 101 -15.62 3.38 -0.60
C GLY A 101 -14.14 3.36 -0.99
N ILE A 102 -13.29 2.54 -0.35
CA ILE A 102 -11.87 2.43 -0.71
C ILE A 102 -11.69 1.83 -2.12
N ILE A 103 -12.55 0.90 -2.50
CA ILE A 103 -12.49 0.23 -3.81
C ILE A 103 -13.22 1.06 -4.86
N LEU A 104 -14.43 1.51 -4.54
CA LEU A 104 -15.28 2.26 -5.47
C LEU A 104 -14.84 3.72 -5.63
N GLY A 105 -14.24 4.32 -4.61
CA GLY A 105 -13.79 5.70 -4.62
C GLY A 105 -12.81 6.03 -5.75
N PRO A 106 -11.68 5.33 -5.88
CA PRO A 106 -10.75 5.54 -6.98
C PRO A 106 -11.38 5.33 -8.35
N PHE A 107 -12.22 4.29 -8.47
CA PHE A 107 -12.92 3.98 -9.71
C PHE A 107 -13.88 5.07 -10.13
N LEU A 108 -14.85 5.40 -9.26
CA LEU A 108 -15.85 6.44 -9.53
C LEU A 108 -15.20 7.81 -9.69
N GLY A 109 -14.22 8.11 -8.87
CA GLY A 109 -13.46 9.36 -8.99
C GLY A 109 -12.74 9.49 -10.32
N ALA A 110 -12.10 8.42 -10.81
CA ALA A 110 -11.45 8.42 -12.11
C ALA A 110 -12.48 8.61 -13.24
N VAL A 111 -13.62 7.90 -13.20
CA VAL A 111 -14.68 8.04 -14.21
C VAL A 111 -15.23 9.45 -14.22
N ILE A 112 -15.60 10.01 -13.08
CA ILE A 112 -16.13 11.37 -12.95
C ILE A 112 -15.08 12.39 -13.42
N GLY A 113 -13.82 12.22 -13.03
CA GLY A 113 -12.73 13.08 -13.47
C GLY A 113 -12.57 13.11 -14.99
N GLU A 114 -12.61 11.94 -15.66
CA GLU A 114 -12.53 11.85 -17.11
C GLU A 114 -13.72 12.49 -17.82
N LEU A 115 -14.93 12.34 -17.27
CA LEU A 115 -16.14 13.00 -17.79
C LEU A 115 -16.04 14.54 -17.66
N LEU A 116 -15.50 15.03 -16.54
CA LEU A 116 -15.23 16.47 -16.37
C LEU A 116 -14.15 16.97 -17.35
N GLY A 117 -13.26 16.09 -17.78
CA GLY A 117 -12.26 16.32 -18.83
C GLY A 117 -12.80 16.22 -20.25
N ASN A 118 -14.14 16.21 -20.45
CA ASN A 118 -14.83 16.11 -21.75
C ASN A 118 -14.52 14.84 -22.56
N LYS A 119 -14.18 13.73 -21.90
CA LYS A 119 -14.07 12.44 -22.55
C LYS A 119 -15.39 11.72 -22.69
N GLU A 120 -15.50 10.89 -23.72
CA GLU A 120 -16.65 10.01 -23.89
C GLU A 120 -16.78 9.02 -22.74
N PHE A 121 -18.01 8.69 -22.37
CA PHE A 121 -18.32 7.78 -21.26
C PHE A 121 -17.58 6.42 -21.38
N SER A 122 -17.44 5.89 -22.59
CA SER A 122 -16.71 4.65 -22.85
C SER A 122 -15.22 4.74 -22.48
N GLN A 123 -14.60 5.88 -22.80
CA GLN A 123 -13.18 6.12 -22.47
C GLN A 123 -13.02 6.40 -20.96
N ALA A 124 -13.93 7.13 -20.35
CA ALA A 124 -13.95 7.36 -18.92
C ALA A 124 -14.07 6.06 -18.14
N LEU A 125 -14.95 5.16 -18.57
CA LEU A 125 -15.11 3.84 -17.94
C LEU A 125 -13.85 2.97 -18.06
N LYS A 126 -13.19 2.94 -19.22
CA LYS A 126 -11.91 2.24 -19.41
C LYS A 126 -10.83 2.78 -18.49
N SER A 127 -10.72 4.10 -18.34
CA SER A 127 -9.77 4.74 -17.43
C SER A 127 -10.05 4.38 -15.98
N GLY A 128 -11.33 4.35 -15.58
CA GLY A 128 -11.75 3.93 -14.25
C GLY A 128 -11.38 2.47 -13.95
N VAL A 129 -11.65 1.55 -14.87
CA VAL A 129 -11.26 0.13 -14.74
C VAL A 129 -9.74 0.00 -14.65
N GLY A 130 -8.98 0.76 -15.46
CA GLY A 130 -7.52 0.76 -15.40
C GLY A 130 -6.98 1.23 -14.05
N SER A 131 -7.56 2.28 -13.47
CA SER A 131 -7.19 2.78 -12.14
C SER A 131 -7.49 1.76 -11.04
N LEU A 132 -8.64 1.08 -11.13
CA LEU A 132 -9.03 0.01 -10.21
C LEU A 132 -8.06 -1.17 -10.26
N LEU A 133 -7.71 -1.64 -11.46
CA LEU A 133 -6.76 -2.72 -11.64
C LEU A 133 -5.38 -2.35 -11.10
N GLY A 134 -4.92 -1.13 -11.36
CA GLY A 134 -3.68 -0.59 -10.79
C GLY A 134 -3.70 -0.58 -9.25
N PHE A 135 -4.80 -0.11 -8.66
CA PHE A 135 -4.97 -0.10 -7.22
C PHE A 135 -4.95 -1.52 -6.62
N ILE A 136 -5.70 -2.47 -7.20
CA ILE A 136 -5.74 -3.85 -6.73
C ILE A 136 -4.35 -4.48 -6.84
N PHE A 137 -3.65 -4.30 -7.96
CA PHE A 137 -2.31 -4.83 -8.15
C PHE A 137 -1.31 -4.27 -7.13
N GLY A 138 -1.31 -2.95 -6.92
CA GLY A 138 -0.45 -2.31 -5.91
C GLY A 138 -0.74 -2.82 -4.48
N THR A 139 -2.02 -2.97 -4.14
CA THR A 139 -2.46 -3.50 -2.85
C THR A 139 -2.01 -4.95 -2.65
N LEU A 140 -2.19 -5.81 -3.65
CA LEU A 140 -1.74 -7.21 -3.59
C LEU A 140 -0.22 -7.29 -3.37
N LEU A 141 0.55 -6.47 -4.07
CA LEU A 141 2.01 -6.45 -3.92
C LEU A 141 2.44 -6.09 -2.49
N LYS A 142 1.77 -5.09 -1.90
CA LYS A 142 1.99 -4.71 -0.49
C LYS A 142 1.65 -5.84 0.47
N PHE A 143 0.52 -6.52 0.24
CA PHE A 143 0.13 -7.66 1.07
C PHE A 143 1.16 -8.79 1.03
N VAL A 144 1.72 -9.10 -0.14
CA VAL A 144 2.77 -10.12 -0.28
C VAL A 144 3.99 -9.76 0.55
N VAL A 145 4.45 -8.50 0.47
CA VAL A 145 5.64 -8.06 1.23
C VAL A 145 5.36 -7.95 2.72
N CYS A 146 4.23 -7.41 3.14
CA CYS A 146 3.86 -7.39 4.56
C CYS A 146 3.66 -8.80 5.12
N GLY A 147 3.08 -9.72 4.34
CA GLY A 147 2.96 -11.13 4.70
C GLY A 147 4.33 -11.79 4.89
N TYR A 148 5.29 -11.50 4.00
CA TYR A 148 6.67 -11.94 4.16
C TYR A 148 7.33 -11.37 5.43
N PHE A 149 7.09 -10.10 5.75
CA PHE A 149 7.61 -9.48 6.98
C PHE A 149 6.97 -10.08 8.23
N CYS A 150 5.67 -10.38 8.22
CA CYS A 150 5.01 -11.11 9.30
C CYS A 150 5.58 -12.52 9.48
N TYR A 151 5.87 -13.21 8.39
CA TYR A 151 6.52 -14.53 8.43
C TYR A 151 7.92 -14.44 9.08
N GLN A 152 8.73 -13.45 8.71
CA GLN A 152 10.05 -13.20 9.31
C GLN A 152 9.95 -12.83 10.80
N PHE A 153 8.93 -12.05 11.18
CA PHE A 153 8.64 -11.72 12.56
C PHE A 153 8.35 -12.97 13.39
N ILE A 154 7.47 -13.85 12.89
CA ILE A 154 7.08 -15.08 13.59
C ILE A 154 8.29 -16.02 13.72
N ILE A 155 9.04 -16.24 12.64
CA ILE A 155 10.25 -17.10 12.68
C ILE A 155 11.29 -16.55 13.65
N GLY A 156 11.49 -15.23 13.65
CA GLY A 156 12.41 -14.58 14.57
C GLY A 156 12.07 -14.85 16.05
N LEU A 157 10.79 -14.89 16.40
CA LEU A 157 10.34 -15.17 17.77
C LEU A 157 10.42 -16.63 18.18
N ILE A 158 10.29 -17.56 17.23
CA ILE A 158 10.28 -19.01 17.50
C ILE A 158 11.73 -19.57 17.57
N ARG A 159 12.66 -18.93 16.91
CA ARG A 159 14.06 -19.36 16.80
C ARG A 159 14.92 -18.89 17.97
#